data_8e6968b2fc44aa21ca7180c5cd13c52b
#
_entry.id   8e6968b2fc44aa21ca7180c5cd13c52b
#
_cell.length_a   1.000
_cell.length_b   1.000
_cell.length_c   1.000
_cell.angle_alpha   90.00
_cell.angle_beta   90.00
_cell.angle_gamma   90.00
#
_symmetry.space_group_name_H-M   'P 1'
#
loop_
_entity.id
_entity.type
_entity.pdbx_description
1 polymer ?
#
loop_
_entity_poly.entity_id
_entity_poly.type
_entity_poly.pdbx_seq_one_letter_code
_entity_poly.pdbx_strand_id
1 'polypeptide(L)'
;MSRYIGQYVSTCDLCLRTKPIRQALVGELHPLQILGLRWDMLSVDFIMELPLSSRHDVVMTVVDSVSKQAHFIPTHTTVTAEGAARLFLHQVWKL
;
A
#
# COMPACT_ATOMS: atom_id res chain seq x y z
N MET A 1 -42.89 -10.15 14.11
CA MET A 1 -42.34 -11.11 13.15
C MET A 1 -41.44 -10.50 12.11
N SER A 2 -41.84 -9.44 11.45
CA SER A 2 -41.03 -8.79 10.39
C SER A 2 -39.65 -8.31 10.85
N ARG A 3 -39.56 -7.74 12.07
CA ARG A 3 -38.26 -7.30 12.65
C ARG A 3 -37.28 -8.44 12.85
N TYR A 4 -37.76 -9.58 13.38
CA TYR A 4 -36.94 -10.75 13.66
C TYR A 4 -36.41 -11.37 12.36
N ILE A 5 -37.26 -11.50 11.36
CA ILE A 5 -36.89 -12.04 10.05
C ILE A 5 -35.88 -11.11 9.35
N GLY A 6 -36.09 -9.79 9.38
CA GLY A 6 -35.17 -8.82 8.83
C GLY A 6 -33.81 -8.88 9.47
N GLN A 7 -33.75 -8.97 10.78
CA GLN A 7 -32.49 -9.09 11.52
C GLN A 7 -31.76 -10.40 11.18
N TYR A 8 -32.48 -11.51 11.11
CA TYR A 8 -31.91 -12.80 10.75
C TYR A 8 -31.29 -12.76 9.36
N VAL A 9 -31.99 -12.24 8.38
CA VAL A 9 -31.51 -12.17 6.99
C VAL A 9 -30.31 -11.22 6.86
N SER A 10 -30.32 -10.08 7.55
CA SER A 10 -29.22 -9.10 7.48
C SER A 10 -27.92 -9.62 8.10
N THR A 11 -28.00 -10.57 9.02
CA THR A 11 -26.82 -11.16 9.68
C THR A 11 -26.48 -12.56 9.17
N CYS A 12 -27.26 -13.11 8.26
CA CYS A 12 -27.02 -14.45 7.71
C CYS A 12 -25.84 -14.44 6.74
N ASP A 13 -24.77 -15.17 7.07
CA ASP A 13 -23.56 -15.26 6.26
C ASP A 13 -23.83 -15.79 4.84
N LEU A 14 -24.66 -16.82 4.72
CA LEU A 14 -25.03 -17.39 3.44
C LEU A 14 -25.79 -16.38 2.55
N CYS A 15 -26.74 -15.64 3.12
CA CYS A 15 -27.47 -14.60 2.40
C CYS A 15 -26.58 -13.45 1.95
N LEU A 16 -25.63 -13.02 2.78
CA LEU A 16 -24.70 -11.96 2.45
C LEU A 16 -23.78 -12.33 1.28
N ARG A 17 -23.41 -13.59 1.18
CA ARG A 17 -22.52 -14.08 0.12
C ARG A 17 -23.23 -14.39 -1.19
N THR A 18 -24.47 -14.88 -1.14
CA THR A 18 -25.15 -15.42 -2.31
C THR A 18 -26.21 -14.51 -2.90
N LYS A 19 -26.76 -13.58 -2.14
CA LYS A 19 -27.77 -12.65 -2.65
C LYS A 19 -27.18 -11.61 -3.59
N PRO A 20 -27.83 -11.32 -4.71
CA PRO A 20 -27.42 -10.21 -5.55
C PRO A 20 -27.60 -8.87 -4.82
N ILE A 21 -26.65 -7.98 -5.01
CA ILE A 21 -26.71 -6.63 -4.43
C ILE A 21 -27.70 -5.81 -5.23
N ARG A 22 -28.78 -5.33 -4.57
CA ARG A 22 -29.80 -4.48 -5.17
C ARG A 22 -29.60 -3.01 -4.84
N GLN A 23 -28.34 -2.60 -4.69
CA GLN A 23 -27.99 -1.21 -4.48
C GLN A 23 -27.78 -0.50 -5.82
N ALA A 24 -27.86 0.82 -5.81
CA ALA A 24 -27.44 1.62 -6.95
C ALA A 24 -26.00 1.30 -7.32
N LEU A 25 -25.70 1.37 -8.60
CA LEU A 25 -24.34 1.16 -9.10
C LEU A 25 -23.39 2.10 -8.37
N VAL A 26 -22.27 1.53 -7.89
CA VAL A 26 -21.18 2.32 -7.32
C VAL A 26 -20.63 3.22 -8.42
N GLY A 27 -20.39 4.49 -8.12
CA GLY A 27 -19.79 5.41 -9.07
C GLY A 27 -18.41 4.95 -9.53
N GLU A 28 -17.91 5.54 -10.59
CA GLU A 28 -16.57 5.27 -11.10
C GLU A 28 -15.50 5.62 -10.07
N LEU A 29 -14.40 4.88 -10.09
CA LEU A 29 -13.25 5.19 -9.25
C LEU A 29 -12.61 6.50 -9.72
N HIS A 30 -12.39 7.41 -8.77
CA HIS A 30 -11.66 8.64 -9.05
C HIS A 30 -10.18 8.43 -8.71
N PRO A 31 -9.27 8.59 -9.67
CA PRO A 31 -7.85 8.46 -9.38
C PRO A 31 -7.36 9.58 -8.46
N LEU A 32 -6.34 9.28 -7.66
CA LEU A 32 -5.66 10.30 -6.88
C LEU A 32 -4.94 11.26 -7.82
N GLN A 33 -4.89 12.53 -7.40
CA GLN A 33 -4.19 13.55 -8.16
C GLN A 33 -2.69 13.23 -8.22
N ILE A 34 -2.13 13.26 -9.42
CA ILE A 34 -0.70 13.04 -9.65
C ILE A 34 -0.06 14.40 -9.90
N LEU A 35 1.01 14.69 -9.17
CA LEU A 35 1.81 15.89 -9.42
C LEU A 35 2.58 15.74 -10.74
N GLY A 36 2.70 16.85 -11.48
CA GLY A 36 3.12 16.83 -12.87
C GLY A 36 4.60 16.57 -13.14
N LEU A 37 5.47 16.68 -12.14
CA LEU A 37 6.92 16.55 -12.30
C LEU A 37 7.44 15.25 -11.68
N ARG A 38 8.53 14.74 -12.28
CA ARG A 38 9.25 13.59 -11.71
C ARG A 38 9.87 13.99 -10.37
N TRP A 39 9.85 13.07 -9.43
CA TRP A 39 10.43 13.20 -8.08
C TRP A 39 9.74 14.21 -7.17
N ASP A 40 8.58 14.76 -7.58
CA ASP A 40 7.79 15.63 -6.72
C ASP A 40 7.03 14.85 -5.64
N MET A 41 6.57 13.65 -5.98
CA MET A 41 5.85 12.78 -5.05
C MET A 41 6.44 11.40 -5.07
N LEU A 42 6.95 10.96 -3.94
CA LEU A 42 7.57 9.65 -3.77
C LEU A 42 6.76 8.82 -2.78
N SER A 43 6.69 7.53 -3.07
CA SER A 43 6.17 6.53 -2.13
C SER A 43 7.34 5.75 -1.56
N VAL A 44 7.36 5.58 -0.25
CA VAL A 44 8.39 4.80 0.45
C VAL A 44 7.72 3.66 1.19
N ASP A 45 8.26 2.47 1.07
CA ASP A 45 7.76 1.28 1.76
C ASP A 45 8.92 0.35 2.11
N PHE A 46 8.67 -0.57 3.05
CA PHE A 46 9.65 -1.56 3.49
C PHE A 46 9.09 -2.97 3.28
N ILE A 47 9.84 -3.81 2.59
CA ILE A 47 9.54 -5.23 2.44
C ILE A 47 10.35 -5.97 3.48
N MET A 48 9.67 -6.54 4.47
CA MET A 48 10.26 -7.23 5.61
C MET A 48 10.22 -8.76 5.43
N GLU A 49 10.83 -9.46 6.39
CA GLU A 49 10.81 -10.92 6.47
C GLU A 49 11.40 -11.61 5.24
N LEU A 50 12.34 -10.97 4.59
CA LEU A 50 13.07 -11.57 3.49
C LEU A 50 14.19 -12.51 4.02
N PRO A 51 14.58 -13.54 3.26
CA PRO A 51 15.74 -14.33 3.60
C PRO A 51 16.99 -13.46 3.70
N LEU A 52 17.85 -13.75 4.69
CA LEU A 52 19.08 -13.00 4.89
C LEU A 52 20.00 -13.17 3.68
N SER A 53 20.34 -12.08 3.03
CA SER A 53 21.25 -12.04 1.89
C SER A 53 22.23 -10.90 2.07
N SER A 54 23.52 -11.20 2.01
CA SER A 54 24.61 -10.21 2.19
C SER A 54 24.43 -9.34 3.43
N ARG A 55 23.96 -9.95 4.53
CA ARG A 55 23.66 -9.30 5.83
C ARG A 55 22.47 -8.35 5.80
N HIS A 56 21.65 -8.40 4.76
CA HIS A 56 20.44 -7.59 4.65
C HIS A 56 19.20 -8.50 4.61
N ASP A 57 18.15 -8.13 5.32
CA ASP A 57 16.90 -8.88 5.42
C ASP A 57 15.65 -8.04 5.12
N VAL A 58 15.84 -6.75 4.83
CA VAL A 58 14.76 -5.82 4.51
C VAL A 58 15.15 -5.02 3.28
N VAL A 59 14.19 -4.71 2.44
CA VAL A 59 14.37 -3.82 1.29
C VAL A 59 13.49 -2.59 1.46
N MET A 60 14.11 -1.42 1.42
CA MET A 60 13.40 -0.14 1.34
C MET A 60 13.14 0.16 -0.13
N THR A 61 11.89 0.34 -0.49
CA THR A 61 11.49 0.69 -1.85
C THR A 61 11.07 2.14 -1.91
N VAL A 62 11.58 2.85 -2.91
CA VAL A 62 11.22 4.25 -3.19
C VAL A 62 10.73 4.32 -4.62
N VAL A 63 9.50 4.77 -4.83
CA VAL A 63 8.86 4.82 -6.14
C VAL A 63 8.41 6.24 -6.45
N ASP A 64 8.79 6.73 -7.62
CA ASP A 64 8.27 7.99 -8.14
C ASP A 64 6.85 7.81 -8.69
N SER A 65 5.93 8.67 -8.26
CA SER A 65 4.52 8.57 -8.65
C SER A 65 4.27 8.83 -10.13
N VAL A 66 5.07 9.65 -10.75
CA VAL A 66 4.89 10.04 -12.17
C VAL A 66 5.51 9.01 -13.11
N SER A 67 6.80 8.75 -12.97
CA SER A 67 7.52 7.84 -13.87
C SER A 67 7.40 6.37 -13.52
N LYS A 68 6.96 6.07 -12.27
CA LYS A 68 6.92 4.73 -11.70
C LYS A 68 8.32 4.10 -11.56
N GLN A 69 9.36 4.88 -11.68
CA GLN A 69 10.72 4.43 -11.45
C GLN A 69 10.90 4.06 -9.97
N ALA A 70 11.45 2.89 -9.73
CA ALA A 70 11.65 2.38 -8.38
C ALA A 70 13.14 2.23 -8.06
N HIS A 71 13.49 2.52 -6.82
CA HIS A 71 14.80 2.25 -6.25
C HIS A 71 14.65 1.27 -5.11
N PHE A 72 15.47 0.22 -5.12
CA PHE A 72 15.47 -0.82 -4.09
C PHE A 72 16.77 -0.71 -3.29
N ILE A 73 16.65 -0.45 -2.01
CA ILE A 73 17.77 -0.20 -1.11
C ILE A 73 17.79 -1.29 -0.04
N PRO A 74 18.80 -2.16 -0.02
CA PRO A 74 18.89 -3.18 1.02
C PRO A 74 19.20 -2.55 2.39
N THR A 75 18.54 -3.05 3.41
CA THR A 75 18.71 -2.55 4.79
C THR A 75 18.43 -3.67 5.79
N HIS A 76 18.30 -3.33 7.06
CA HIS A 76 18.09 -4.25 8.17
C HIS A 76 16.78 -3.95 8.89
N THR A 77 16.23 -4.95 9.57
CA THR A 77 15.07 -4.78 10.45
C THR A 77 15.30 -3.80 11.59
N THR A 78 16.56 -3.60 11.97
CA THR A 78 16.94 -2.67 13.06
C THR A 78 17.13 -1.23 12.59
N VAL A 79 16.84 -0.91 11.32
CA VAL A 79 17.00 0.44 10.82
C VAL A 79 16.07 1.42 11.56
N THR A 80 16.64 2.52 12.00
CA THR A 80 15.89 3.62 12.64
C THR A 80 15.39 4.61 11.60
N ALA A 81 14.50 5.52 12.01
CA ALA A 81 14.04 6.60 11.14
C ALA A 81 15.19 7.46 10.61
N GLU A 82 16.16 7.75 11.47
CA GLU A 82 17.38 8.47 11.07
C GLU A 82 18.22 7.67 10.08
N GLY A 83 18.37 6.37 10.31
CA GLY A 83 19.06 5.47 9.37
C GLY A 83 18.39 5.41 8.01
N ALA A 84 17.07 5.31 7.97
CA ALA A 84 16.29 5.33 6.74
C ALA A 84 16.44 6.67 6.00
N ALA A 85 16.44 7.78 6.72
CA ALA A 85 16.65 9.10 6.12
C ALA A 85 18.06 9.23 5.50
N ARG A 86 19.07 8.70 6.15
CA ARG A 86 20.44 8.68 5.60
C ARG A 86 20.53 7.83 4.34
N LEU A 87 19.91 6.67 4.33
CA LEU A 87 19.83 5.82 3.14
C LEU A 87 19.15 6.55 1.98
N PHE A 88 18.05 7.21 2.25
CA PHE A 88 17.33 8.00 1.24
C PHE A 88 18.22 9.11 0.65
N LEU A 89 18.90 9.87 1.51
CA LEU A 89 19.79 10.93 1.07
C LEU A 89 20.96 10.41 0.21
N HIS A 90 21.55 9.28 0.59
CA HIS A 90 22.69 8.73 -0.14
C HIS A 90 22.32 8.06 -1.44
N GLN A 91 21.18 7.37 -1.49
CA GLN A 91 20.83 6.51 -2.61
C GLN A 91 19.85 7.16 -3.59
N VAL A 92 18.98 8.02 -3.11
CA VAL A 92 17.90 8.61 -3.91
C VAL A 92 18.19 10.09 -4.21
N TRP A 93 18.51 10.88 -3.21
CA TRP A 93 18.66 12.32 -3.37
C TRP A 93 19.82 12.72 -4.29
N LYS A 94 20.85 11.91 -4.39
CA LYS A 94 22.00 12.17 -5.27
C LYS A 94 21.74 11.88 -6.74
N LEU A 95 20.58 11.37 -7.05
CA LEU A 95 20.18 11.13 -8.45
C LEU A 95 19.63 12.46 -9.09
#